data_06ef4d43942f62ca72d734f08e42d8d8
#
_entry.id   06ef4d43942f62ca72d734f08e42d8d8
#
_cell.length_a   1.000
_cell.length_b   1.000
_cell.length_c   1.000
_cell.angle_alpha   90.00
_cell.angle_beta   90.00
_cell.angle_gamma   90.00
#
_symmetry.space_group_name_H-M   'P 1'
#
loop_
_entity.id
_entity.type
_entity.pdbx_description
1 polymer ?
#
loop_
_entity_poly.entity_id
_entity_poly.type
_entity_poly.pdbx_seq_one_letter_code
_entity_poly.pdbx_strand_id
1 'polypeptide(L)'
;SDFKIPGLRRDSKYEEKRFGRPDPLTMKFASSAAHLSDKPLVSSESTTWLADHFSVSLSQIKPQLDELFTAGVNHIFFHGTTYSPYQKGFPGRLFYASTHYGHTSHFWEELPVLTDYIRECQRILQASRPDHDILIYFPIYDIWSKGGGRRIIKLLDVHYLSDGLKEMAFGQLAQALWERGYTFDYISDRMLQNRVSAEGKVILIPPAQYMPVETLGALKQYAQEDVAVIFMDSIPADVPGMFQFRGRRELLAERAREIQKELRVDIVKEGDTFQERFFEL
;
A
#
# COMPACT_ATOMS: atom_id res chain seq x y z
N SER A 1 -4.41 -9.99 -7.69
CA SER A 1 -3.85 -8.76 -8.27
C SER A 1 -3.52 -8.98 -9.74
N ASP A 2 -4.09 -8.14 -10.61
CA ASP A 2 -3.90 -8.20 -12.07
C ASP A 2 -2.53 -7.59 -12.42
N PHE A 3 -1.46 -8.30 -12.14
CA PHE A 3 -0.13 -7.82 -12.41
C PHE A 3 0.35 -8.21 -13.80
N LYS A 4 1.20 -7.36 -14.35
CA LYS A 4 1.92 -7.66 -15.57
C LYS A 4 2.88 -8.82 -15.32
N ILE A 5 2.79 -9.87 -16.14
CA ILE A 5 3.66 -11.04 -16.00
C ILE A 5 5.08 -10.64 -16.44
N PRO A 6 6.09 -10.82 -15.59
CA PRO A 6 7.47 -10.55 -16.00
C PRO A 6 7.86 -11.36 -17.24
N GLY A 7 8.41 -10.70 -18.25
CA GLY A 7 8.91 -11.34 -19.47
C GLY A 7 7.86 -11.70 -20.52
N LEU A 8 6.57 -11.40 -20.35
CA LEU A 8 5.59 -11.51 -21.42
C LEU A 8 5.79 -10.40 -22.47
N ARG A 9 5.72 -10.78 -23.74
CA ARG A 9 5.85 -9.83 -24.85
C ARG A 9 4.67 -8.87 -24.88
N ARG A 10 4.93 -7.61 -25.26
CA ARG A 10 3.97 -6.51 -25.33
C ARG A 10 2.84 -6.68 -26.37
N ASP A 11 2.91 -7.71 -27.19
CA ASP A 11 2.02 -7.98 -28.33
C ASP A 11 0.89 -9.01 -28.03
N SER A 12 0.77 -9.45 -26.78
CA SER A 12 -0.38 -10.25 -26.36
C SER A 12 -1.65 -9.40 -26.39
N LYS A 13 -2.70 -9.88 -27.09
CA LYS A 13 -4.01 -9.21 -27.17
C LYS A 13 -4.68 -8.93 -25.80
N TYR A 14 -4.15 -9.51 -24.74
CA TYR A 14 -4.62 -9.35 -23.36
C TYR A 14 -3.81 -8.32 -22.57
N GLU A 15 -2.62 -7.93 -23.04
CA GLU A 15 -1.70 -7.03 -22.34
C GLU A 15 -2.21 -5.58 -22.29
N GLU A 16 -3.00 -5.14 -23.27
CA GLU A 16 -3.38 -3.74 -23.43
C GLU A 16 -4.60 -3.29 -22.60
N LYS A 17 -5.36 -4.20 -21.98
CA LYS A 17 -6.71 -3.87 -21.52
C LYS A 17 -6.89 -3.71 -20.00
N ARG A 18 -5.96 -4.12 -19.13
CA ARG A 18 -6.22 -4.17 -17.69
C ARG A 18 -5.06 -3.82 -16.75
N PHE A 19 -3.91 -3.31 -17.20
CA PHE A 19 -2.71 -3.36 -16.36
C PHE A 19 -2.08 -2.03 -16.03
N GLY A 20 -2.05 -1.76 -14.72
CA GLY A 20 -0.98 -0.99 -14.11
C GLY A 20 0.34 -1.80 -14.07
N ARG A 21 1.44 -1.14 -13.79
CA ARG A 21 2.69 -1.84 -13.45
C ARG A 21 2.56 -2.43 -12.06
N PRO A 22 3.17 -3.60 -11.76
CA PRO A 22 3.31 -4.07 -10.39
C PRO A 22 3.90 -2.96 -9.54
N ASP A 23 3.32 -2.73 -8.38
CA ASP A 23 3.79 -1.69 -7.48
C ASP A 23 3.63 -2.18 -6.04
N PRO A 24 4.74 -2.55 -5.38
CA PRO A 24 4.71 -3.02 -4.00
C PRO A 24 4.11 -1.98 -3.05
N LEU A 25 4.19 -0.69 -3.39
CA LEU A 25 3.62 0.38 -2.57
C LEU A 25 2.09 0.30 -2.48
N THR A 26 1.41 -0.23 -3.50
CA THR A 26 -0.04 -0.46 -3.43
C THR A 26 -0.39 -1.63 -2.49
N MET A 27 0.47 -2.64 -2.42
CA MET A 27 0.28 -3.77 -1.50
C MET A 27 0.45 -3.36 -0.05
N LYS A 28 1.28 -2.36 0.23
CA LYS A 28 1.52 -1.82 1.57
C LYS A 28 0.27 -1.26 2.24
N PHE A 29 -0.78 -0.90 1.52
CA PHE A 29 -2.05 -0.54 2.17
C PHE A 29 -2.62 -1.69 3.00
N ALA A 30 -2.56 -2.91 2.49
CA ALA A 30 -3.03 -4.09 3.20
C ALA A 30 -2.08 -4.47 4.36
N SER A 31 -0.77 -4.49 4.11
CA SER A 31 0.22 -4.83 5.14
C SER A 31 0.24 -3.81 6.26
N SER A 32 0.27 -2.51 5.95
CA SER A 32 0.22 -1.45 6.95
C SER A 32 -1.04 -1.49 7.81
N ALA A 33 -2.20 -1.74 7.18
CA ALA A 33 -3.44 -1.90 7.92
C ALA A 33 -3.40 -3.10 8.89
N ALA A 34 -2.81 -4.20 8.47
CA ALA A 34 -2.66 -5.38 9.31
C ALA A 34 -1.67 -5.14 10.45
N HIS A 35 -0.49 -4.58 10.16
CA HIS A 35 0.56 -4.28 11.14
C HIS A 35 0.04 -3.36 12.26
N LEU A 36 -0.58 -2.24 11.88
CA LEU A 36 -1.10 -1.25 12.83
C LEU A 36 -2.40 -1.67 13.54
N SER A 37 -3.00 -2.78 13.12
CA SER A 37 -4.19 -3.37 13.76
C SER A 37 -3.88 -4.71 14.46
N ASP A 38 -2.60 -5.05 14.62
CA ASP A 38 -2.11 -6.30 15.22
C ASP A 38 -2.74 -7.55 14.57
N LYS A 39 -2.88 -7.53 13.24
CA LYS A 39 -3.35 -8.67 12.45
C LYS A 39 -2.15 -9.48 11.98
N PRO A 40 -2.11 -10.80 12.27
CA PRO A 40 -0.94 -11.62 11.93
C PRO A 40 -0.84 -11.97 10.44
N LEU A 41 -1.94 -11.89 9.69
CA LEU A 41 -1.98 -12.33 8.31
C LEU A 41 -2.31 -11.18 7.34
N VAL A 42 -1.51 -11.10 6.30
CA VAL A 42 -1.70 -10.23 5.13
C VAL A 42 -1.84 -11.12 3.91
N SER A 43 -3.06 -11.27 3.42
CA SER A 43 -3.37 -12.18 2.33
C SER A 43 -3.31 -11.50 0.97
N SER A 44 -2.89 -12.23 -0.04
CA SER A 44 -2.97 -11.82 -1.44
C SER A 44 -3.61 -12.92 -2.29
N GLU A 45 -4.62 -12.57 -3.06
CA GLU A 45 -4.99 -13.32 -4.25
C GLU A 45 -3.89 -13.10 -5.28
N SER A 46 -3.23 -14.16 -5.70
CA SER A 46 -1.99 -14.08 -6.47
C SER A 46 -2.14 -14.78 -7.81
N THR A 47 -1.46 -14.24 -8.83
CA THR A 47 -1.44 -14.79 -10.18
C THR A 47 -2.79 -14.78 -10.90
N THR A 48 -3.66 -13.82 -10.56
CA THR A 48 -4.87 -13.47 -11.33
C THR A 48 -4.44 -12.78 -12.62
N TRP A 49 -3.79 -13.52 -13.50
CA TRP A 49 -3.15 -12.99 -14.68
C TRP A 49 -3.98 -13.21 -15.94
N LEU A 50 -3.99 -12.21 -16.82
CA LEU A 50 -4.47 -12.36 -18.18
C LEU A 50 -3.31 -12.84 -19.07
N ALA A 51 -3.07 -14.13 -19.06
CA ALA A 51 -2.10 -14.78 -19.94
C ALA A 51 -2.79 -15.86 -20.75
N ASP A 52 -2.17 -16.24 -21.86
CA ASP A 52 -2.61 -17.45 -22.57
C ASP A 52 -2.44 -18.65 -21.64
N HIS A 53 -3.45 -19.52 -21.62
CA HIS A 53 -3.44 -20.69 -20.75
C HIS A 53 -2.22 -21.56 -21.02
N PHE A 54 -1.63 -22.07 -19.93
CA PHE A 54 -0.42 -22.90 -19.95
C PHE A 54 0.87 -22.22 -20.48
N SER A 55 0.87 -20.88 -20.60
CA SER A 55 2.04 -20.10 -21.05
C SER A 55 2.87 -19.51 -19.91
N VAL A 56 2.41 -19.67 -18.66
CA VAL A 56 3.08 -19.14 -17.47
C VAL A 56 3.99 -20.20 -16.87
N SER A 57 5.23 -19.85 -16.56
CA SER A 57 6.20 -20.71 -15.88
C SER A 57 6.34 -20.38 -14.40
N LEU A 58 6.83 -21.33 -13.60
CA LEU A 58 7.14 -21.11 -12.19
C LEU A 58 8.20 -20.03 -11.99
N SER A 59 9.12 -19.87 -12.95
CA SER A 59 10.15 -18.80 -12.95
C SER A 59 9.58 -17.40 -13.14
N GLN A 60 8.37 -17.26 -13.68
CA GLN A 60 7.65 -16.00 -13.76
C GLN A 60 6.80 -15.75 -12.49
N ILE A 61 6.28 -16.80 -11.88
CA ILE A 61 5.46 -16.72 -10.67
C ILE A 61 6.32 -16.33 -9.46
N LYS A 62 7.47 -16.97 -9.28
CA LYS A 62 8.32 -16.75 -8.10
C LYS A 62 8.70 -15.29 -7.87
N PRO A 63 9.24 -14.53 -8.84
CA PRO A 63 9.62 -13.13 -8.63
C PRO A 63 8.46 -12.24 -8.19
N GLN A 64 7.24 -12.51 -8.68
CA GLN A 64 6.07 -11.77 -8.22
C GLN A 64 5.72 -12.09 -6.77
N LEU A 65 5.85 -13.34 -6.35
CA LEU A 65 5.63 -13.70 -4.95
C LEU A 65 6.68 -13.06 -4.03
N ASP A 66 7.93 -12.99 -4.49
CA ASP A 66 9.01 -12.30 -3.76
C ASP A 66 8.68 -10.81 -3.59
N GLU A 67 8.16 -10.15 -4.61
CA GLU A 67 7.70 -8.75 -4.54
C GLU A 67 6.54 -8.58 -3.54
N LEU A 68 5.59 -9.52 -3.51
CA LEU A 68 4.51 -9.51 -2.52
C LEU A 68 5.05 -9.68 -1.09
N PHE A 69 6.00 -10.58 -0.87
CA PHE A 69 6.64 -10.78 0.43
C PHE A 69 7.38 -9.52 0.90
N THR A 70 8.12 -8.85 0.00
CA THR A 70 8.81 -7.58 0.35
C THR A 70 7.83 -6.46 0.68
N ALA A 71 6.62 -6.48 0.13
CA ALA A 71 5.55 -5.53 0.45
C ALA A 71 4.78 -5.87 1.75
N GLY A 72 5.16 -6.95 2.44
CA GLY A 72 4.57 -7.37 3.71
C GLY A 72 3.42 -8.38 3.60
N VAL A 73 3.14 -8.90 2.39
CA VAL A 73 2.23 -10.05 2.24
C VAL A 73 2.88 -11.29 2.83
N ASN A 74 2.15 -12.07 3.60
CA ASN A 74 2.66 -13.29 4.23
C ASN A 74 1.68 -14.48 4.15
N HIS A 75 0.65 -14.36 3.30
CA HIS A 75 -0.34 -15.41 3.09
C HIS A 75 -0.83 -15.41 1.64
N ILE A 76 -0.36 -16.38 0.85
CA ILE A 76 -0.61 -16.46 -0.59
C ILE A 76 -1.82 -17.36 -0.87
N PHE A 77 -2.73 -16.85 -1.68
CA PHE A 77 -3.79 -17.62 -2.30
C PHE A 77 -3.60 -17.60 -3.81
N PHE A 78 -3.38 -18.76 -4.39
CA PHE A 78 -3.27 -18.87 -5.84
C PHE A 78 -4.64 -18.70 -6.51
N HIS A 79 -4.67 -17.93 -7.57
CA HIS A 79 -5.81 -17.85 -8.49
C HIS A 79 -5.42 -18.42 -9.85
N GLY A 80 -5.88 -19.64 -10.22
CA GLY A 80 -6.55 -20.50 -9.25
C GLY A 80 -6.86 -21.86 -9.89
N THR A 81 -7.78 -22.57 -9.28
CA THR A 81 -8.24 -23.87 -9.77
C THR A 81 -9.74 -23.84 -10.03
N THR A 82 -10.16 -24.20 -11.25
CA THR A 82 -11.57 -24.30 -11.61
C THR A 82 -12.07 -25.71 -11.40
N TYR A 83 -13.25 -25.86 -10.79
CA TYR A 83 -13.91 -27.15 -10.74
C TYR A 83 -14.28 -27.63 -12.16
N SER A 84 -13.80 -28.82 -12.51
CA SER A 84 -14.10 -29.48 -13.79
C SER A 84 -14.70 -30.86 -13.54
N PRO A 85 -15.95 -31.10 -13.97
CA PRO A 85 -16.53 -32.44 -13.88
C PRO A 85 -15.79 -33.42 -14.80
N TYR A 86 -15.70 -34.68 -14.36
CA TYR A 86 -14.95 -35.75 -15.03
C TYR A 86 -15.23 -35.86 -16.53
N GLN A 87 -16.48 -35.67 -16.94
CA GLN A 87 -16.92 -35.80 -18.35
C GLN A 87 -16.43 -34.64 -19.26
N LYS A 88 -15.81 -33.62 -18.70
CA LYS A 88 -15.41 -32.42 -19.46
C LYS A 88 -14.20 -32.65 -20.37
N GLY A 89 -13.40 -33.68 -20.11
CA GLY A 89 -12.16 -33.95 -20.85
C GLY A 89 -11.04 -32.97 -20.51
N PHE A 90 -9.86 -33.21 -21.11
CA PHE A 90 -8.69 -32.32 -20.97
C PHE A 90 -8.90 -31.03 -21.80
N PRO A 91 -8.48 -29.86 -21.31
CA PRO A 91 -7.87 -29.58 -19.99
C PRO A 91 -8.87 -29.31 -18.85
N GLY A 92 -10.14 -29.52 -19.07
CA GLY A 92 -11.20 -29.15 -18.17
C GLY A 92 -11.72 -27.73 -18.39
N ARG A 93 -12.33 -27.13 -17.36
CA ARG A 93 -12.75 -25.73 -17.38
C ARG A 93 -11.57 -24.84 -17.01
N LEU A 94 -11.44 -23.72 -17.70
CA LEU A 94 -10.42 -22.72 -17.46
C LEU A 94 -11.08 -21.38 -17.18
N PHE A 95 -10.45 -20.56 -16.34
CA PHE A 95 -10.85 -19.20 -16.08
C PHE A 95 -9.92 -18.24 -16.81
N TYR A 96 -10.44 -17.24 -17.48
CA TYR A 96 -9.70 -16.38 -18.42
C TYR A 96 -8.64 -15.50 -17.74
N ALA A 97 -8.82 -15.15 -16.47
CA ALA A 97 -7.92 -14.31 -15.69
C ALA A 97 -7.27 -15.11 -14.56
N SER A 98 -6.59 -16.19 -14.92
CA SER A 98 -6.05 -17.15 -13.95
C SER A 98 -4.87 -17.90 -14.51
N THR A 99 -3.85 -18.06 -13.69
CA THR A 99 -2.87 -19.13 -13.87
C THR A 99 -3.51 -20.45 -13.40
N HIS A 100 -3.43 -21.49 -14.22
CA HIS A 100 -4.11 -22.75 -13.91
C HIS A 100 -3.25 -23.64 -13.00
N TYR A 101 -3.72 -23.87 -11.78
CA TYR A 101 -3.05 -24.68 -10.74
C TYR A 101 -3.70 -26.06 -10.53
N GLY A 102 -4.29 -26.64 -11.55
CA GLY A 102 -4.88 -27.98 -11.49
C GLY A 102 -3.89 -29.06 -11.92
N HIS A 103 -4.26 -30.33 -11.70
CA HIS A 103 -3.48 -31.50 -12.10
C HIS A 103 -3.26 -31.63 -13.62
N THR A 104 -3.96 -30.83 -14.41
CA THR A 104 -3.77 -30.74 -15.87
C THR A 104 -2.80 -29.61 -16.26
N SER A 105 -2.26 -28.85 -15.28
CA SER A 105 -1.24 -27.84 -15.55
C SER A 105 0.07 -28.48 -15.97
N HIS A 106 0.77 -27.81 -16.90
CA HIS A 106 2.07 -28.27 -17.43
C HIS A 106 3.20 -28.24 -16.38
N PHE A 107 3.04 -27.52 -15.25
CA PHE A 107 4.01 -27.44 -14.16
C PHE A 107 3.52 -28.15 -12.87
N TRP A 108 2.50 -29.03 -12.99
CA TRP A 108 1.93 -29.66 -11.81
C TRP A 108 2.94 -30.48 -11.00
N GLU A 109 3.80 -31.21 -11.69
CA GLU A 109 4.84 -32.06 -11.05
C GLU A 109 5.91 -31.23 -10.34
N GLU A 110 6.21 -30.01 -10.82
CA GLU A 110 7.19 -29.10 -10.23
C GLU A 110 6.60 -28.12 -9.22
N LEU A 111 5.28 -28.01 -9.16
CA LEU A 111 4.59 -27.08 -8.26
C LEU A 111 4.99 -27.27 -6.77
N PRO A 112 5.24 -28.49 -6.25
CA PRO A 112 5.72 -28.70 -4.88
C PRO A 112 6.98 -27.90 -4.54
N VAL A 113 7.92 -27.73 -5.46
CA VAL A 113 9.15 -26.95 -5.24
C VAL A 113 8.81 -25.49 -4.92
N LEU A 114 7.88 -24.89 -5.67
CA LEU A 114 7.44 -23.52 -5.41
C LEU A 114 6.63 -23.40 -4.11
N THR A 115 5.74 -24.36 -3.84
CA THR A 115 4.92 -24.31 -2.61
C THR A 115 5.75 -24.55 -1.36
N ASP A 116 6.81 -25.35 -1.42
CA ASP A 116 7.76 -25.53 -0.32
C ASP A 116 8.53 -24.24 -0.03
N TYR A 117 8.99 -23.54 -1.06
CA TYR A 117 9.60 -22.22 -0.94
C TYR A 117 8.64 -21.21 -0.28
N ILE A 118 7.39 -21.13 -0.76
CA ILE A 118 6.36 -20.24 -0.21
C ILE A 118 6.09 -20.58 1.25
N ARG A 119 5.99 -21.85 1.60
CA ARG A 119 5.77 -22.31 2.98
C ARG A 119 6.86 -21.81 3.91
N GLU A 120 8.13 -21.92 3.50
CA GLU A 120 9.25 -21.45 4.33
C GLU A 120 9.26 -19.92 4.47
N CYS A 121 9.03 -19.17 3.39
CA CYS A 121 8.89 -17.72 3.47
C CYS A 121 7.74 -17.31 4.41
N GLN A 122 6.57 -17.89 4.24
CA GLN A 122 5.41 -17.61 5.09
C GLN A 122 5.65 -17.99 6.55
N ARG A 123 6.31 -19.13 6.82
CA ARG A 123 6.65 -19.56 8.17
C ARG A 123 7.49 -18.51 8.90
N ILE A 124 8.48 -17.93 8.21
CA ILE A 124 9.36 -16.89 8.77
C ILE A 124 8.56 -15.59 8.96
N LEU A 125 7.88 -15.14 7.93
CA LEU A 125 7.16 -13.85 7.93
C LEU A 125 5.98 -13.83 8.92
N GLN A 126 5.27 -14.96 9.08
CA GLN A 126 4.17 -15.07 10.04
C GLN A 126 4.65 -15.21 11.50
N ALA A 127 5.87 -15.73 11.71
CA ALA A 127 6.48 -15.86 13.04
C ALA A 127 7.19 -14.56 13.49
N SER A 128 7.41 -13.60 12.57
CA SER A 128 8.07 -12.32 12.83
C SER A 128 7.07 -11.16 12.93
N ARG A 129 7.56 -10.03 13.42
CA ARG A 129 6.82 -8.76 13.39
C ARG A 129 7.56 -7.76 12.51
N PRO A 130 6.85 -6.87 11.81
CA PRO A 130 7.48 -5.81 11.05
C PRO A 130 8.20 -4.84 12.00
N ASP A 131 9.41 -4.45 11.63
CA ASP A 131 10.20 -3.44 12.31
C ASP A 131 10.27 -2.19 11.43
N HIS A 132 9.24 -1.34 11.55
CA HIS A 132 9.09 -0.14 10.73
C HIS A 132 9.23 1.10 11.60
N ASP A 133 10.21 1.95 11.27
CA ASP A 133 10.49 3.18 12.02
C ASP A 133 9.66 4.37 11.55
N ILE A 134 9.04 4.28 10.38
CA ILE A 134 8.35 5.39 9.74
C ILE A 134 6.88 5.07 9.53
N LEU A 135 6.01 6.03 9.89
CA LEU A 135 4.59 6.03 9.57
C LEU A 135 4.29 7.18 8.61
N ILE A 136 3.77 6.89 7.41
CA ILE A 136 3.42 7.92 6.42
C ILE A 136 1.91 8.14 6.45
N TYR A 137 1.48 9.36 6.79
CA TYR A 137 0.06 9.72 6.77
C TYR A 137 -0.52 9.70 5.36
N PHE A 138 -1.66 9.02 5.20
CA PHE A 138 -2.38 8.95 3.93
C PHE A 138 -3.46 10.04 3.84
N PRO A 139 -3.28 11.08 3.00
CA PRO A 139 -4.15 12.26 2.93
C PRO A 139 -5.41 11.96 2.09
N ILE A 140 -6.28 11.08 2.55
CA ILE A 140 -7.46 10.61 1.80
C ILE A 140 -8.42 11.75 1.44
N TYR A 141 -8.54 12.78 2.29
CA TYR A 141 -9.45 13.90 2.05
C TYR A 141 -9.00 14.83 0.93
N ASP A 142 -7.69 14.97 0.72
CA ASP A 142 -7.14 15.70 -0.42
C ASP A 142 -7.49 15.01 -1.75
N ILE A 143 -7.52 13.69 -1.73
CA ILE A 143 -7.91 12.90 -2.87
C ILE A 143 -9.39 13.07 -3.18
N TRP A 144 -10.24 12.98 -2.16
CA TRP A 144 -11.68 13.14 -2.31
C TRP A 144 -12.11 14.57 -2.65
N SER A 145 -11.32 15.58 -2.27
CA SER A 145 -11.57 17.00 -2.61
C SER A 145 -11.31 17.34 -4.06
N LYS A 146 -10.43 16.60 -4.72
CA LYS A 146 -10.14 16.79 -6.15
C LYS A 146 -11.35 16.35 -6.97
N GLY A 147 -12.30 17.26 -7.17
CA GLY A 147 -13.51 17.02 -7.94
C GLY A 147 -13.20 16.44 -9.32
N GLY A 148 -14.03 15.55 -9.80
CA GLY A 148 -13.82 14.87 -11.09
C GLY A 148 -14.94 13.89 -11.43
N GLY A 149 -16.11 14.02 -10.83
CA GLY A 149 -17.26 13.18 -11.10
C GLY A 149 -16.95 11.68 -10.85
N ARG A 150 -17.20 10.83 -11.84
CA ARG A 150 -16.92 9.38 -11.74
C ARG A 150 -15.45 9.03 -11.47
N ARG A 151 -14.51 9.97 -11.63
CA ARG A 151 -13.08 9.78 -11.38
C ARG A 151 -12.67 9.94 -9.91
N ILE A 152 -13.57 10.37 -9.02
CA ILE A 152 -13.33 10.40 -7.56
C ILE A 152 -12.96 8.99 -7.04
N ILE A 153 -13.47 7.94 -7.69
CA ILE A 153 -13.20 6.54 -7.35
C ILE A 153 -11.91 6.01 -8.02
N LYS A 154 -11.15 6.84 -8.73
CA LYS A 154 -9.94 6.39 -9.45
C LYS A 154 -8.90 5.72 -8.53
N LEU A 155 -8.87 6.10 -7.27
CA LEU A 155 -8.04 5.45 -6.25
C LEU A 155 -8.56 4.06 -5.81
N LEU A 156 -9.82 3.80 -6.05
CA LEU A 156 -10.43 2.48 -5.84
C LEU A 156 -10.44 1.65 -7.12
N ASP A 157 -9.90 2.20 -8.21
CA ASP A 157 -9.67 1.42 -9.44
C ASP A 157 -8.48 0.50 -9.19
N VAL A 158 -8.80 -0.74 -8.83
CA VAL A 158 -7.82 -1.78 -8.50
C VAL A 158 -6.80 -2.06 -9.63
N HIS A 159 -7.12 -1.63 -10.86
CA HIS A 159 -6.23 -1.85 -12.01
C HIS A 159 -5.25 -0.70 -12.24
N TYR A 160 -5.47 0.48 -11.67
CA TYR A 160 -4.68 1.70 -11.93
C TYR A 160 -4.27 2.42 -10.63
N LEU A 161 -4.33 1.75 -9.49
CA LEU A 161 -4.04 2.36 -8.20
C LEU A 161 -2.62 2.95 -8.14
N SER A 162 -1.64 2.23 -8.69
CA SER A 162 -0.25 2.68 -8.74
C SER A 162 -0.07 4.00 -9.49
N ASP A 163 -0.78 4.20 -10.60
CA ASP A 163 -0.64 5.41 -11.41
C ASP A 163 -1.18 6.64 -10.64
N GLY A 164 -2.29 6.45 -9.91
CA GLY A 164 -2.84 7.51 -9.06
C GLY A 164 -1.93 7.90 -7.89
N LEU A 165 -1.22 6.94 -7.30
CA LEU A 165 -0.30 7.21 -6.20
C LEU A 165 0.95 7.97 -6.64
N LYS A 166 1.51 7.66 -7.80
CA LYS A 166 2.72 8.31 -8.34
C LYS A 166 2.57 9.80 -8.62
N GLU A 167 1.35 10.24 -8.89
CA GLU A 167 1.02 11.65 -9.12
C GLU A 167 0.89 12.45 -7.80
N MET A 168 0.91 11.78 -6.66
CA MET A 168 0.70 12.41 -5.35
C MET A 168 2.01 12.55 -4.58
N ALA A 169 2.16 13.64 -3.82
CA ALA A 169 3.29 13.81 -2.91
C ALA A 169 3.46 12.63 -1.93
N PHE A 170 2.35 12.07 -1.45
CA PHE A 170 2.34 10.84 -0.65
C PHE A 170 3.04 9.67 -1.37
N GLY A 171 2.66 9.39 -2.61
CA GLY A 171 3.25 8.28 -3.37
C GLY A 171 4.71 8.53 -3.75
N GLN A 172 5.07 9.79 -4.06
CA GLN A 172 6.45 10.19 -4.35
C GLN A 172 7.34 10.02 -3.11
N LEU A 173 6.85 10.40 -1.93
CA LEU A 173 7.55 10.17 -0.66
C LEU A 173 7.74 8.68 -0.39
N ALA A 174 6.67 7.89 -0.50
CA ALA A 174 6.74 6.44 -0.30
C ALA A 174 7.72 5.78 -1.28
N GLN A 175 7.72 6.20 -2.54
CA GLN A 175 8.67 5.71 -3.55
C GLN A 175 10.11 6.08 -3.19
N ALA A 176 10.35 7.32 -2.79
CA ALA A 176 11.69 7.79 -2.42
C ALA A 176 12.26 7.04 -1.20
N LEU A 177 11.43 6.75 -0.21
CA LEU A 177 11.81 5.95 0.96
C LEU A 177 12.08 4.50 0.57
N TRP A 178 11.21 3.91 -0.23
CA TRP A 178 11.37 2.54 -0.72
C TRP A 178 12.66 2.33 -1.49
N GLU A 179 12.96 3.23 -2.44
CA GLU A 179 14.19 3.17 -3.25
C GLU A 179 15.47 3.30 -2.43
N ARG A 180 15.40 3.94 -1.27
CA ARG A 180 16.52 4.08 -0.33
C ARG A 180 16.59 2.98 0.72
N GLY A 181 15.66 2.02 0.68
CA GLY A 181 15.63 0.88 1.59
C GLY A 181 15.06 1.16 2.98
N TYR A 182 14.37 2.30 3.16
CA TYR A 182 13.65 2.57 4.41
C TYR A 182 12.39 1.72 4.53
N THR A 183 12.13 1.26 5.74
CA THR A 183 10.92 0.52 6.08
C THR A 183 9.87 1.46 6.67
N PHE A 184 8.63 1.31 6.25
CA PHE A 184 7.54 2.18 6.68
C PHE A 184 6.18 1.50 6.59
N ASP A 185 5.20 2.05 7.30
CA ASP A 185 3.79 1.75 7.16
C ASP A 185 2.97 3.01 6.83
N TYR A 186 1.82 2.81 6.19
CA TYR A 186 0.85 3.87 5.98
C TYR A 186 -0.08 3.99 7.18
N ILE A 187 -0.33 5.22 7.62
CA ILE A 187 -1.25 5.48 8.72
C ILE A 187 -2.41 6.37 8.28
N SER A 188 -3.63 5.99 8.68
CA SER A 188 -4.86 6.73 8.38
C SER A 188 -5.29 7.63 9.53
N ASP A 189 -6.21 8.58 9.25
CA ASP A 189 -6.86 9.40 10.28
C ASP A 189 -7.41 8.57 11.44
N ARG A 190 -8.14 7.50 11.09
CA ARG A 190 -8.75 6.63 12.10
C ARG A 190 -7.72 5.95 13.00
N MET A 191 -6.60 5.52 12.43
CA MET A 191 -5.52 4.90 13.20
C MET A 191 -4.85 5.91 14.13
N LEU A 192 -4.59 7.13 13.65
CA LEU A 192 -4.06 8.22 14.46
C LEU A 192 -5.01 8.59 15.61
N GLN A 193 -6.30 8.76 15.31
CA GLN A 193 -7.32 9.07 16.31
C GLN A 193 -7.52 7.95 17.35
N ASN A 194 -7.38 6.69 16.93
CA ASN A 194 -7.43 5.52 17.81
C ASN A 194 -6.13 5.25 18.56
N ARG A 195 -5.12 6.11 18.39
CA ARG A 195 -3.87 6.05 19.14
C ARG A 195 -3.13 4.72 18.99
N VAL A 196 -2.98 4.24 17.73
CA VAL A 196 -2.12 3.07 17.49
C VAL A 196 -0.69 3.36 17.96
N SER A 197 0.04 2.35 18.43
CA SER A 197 1.39 2.52 18.95
C SER A 197 2.33 3.10 17.88
N ALA A 198 3.01 4.20 18.23
CA ALA A 198 4.03 4.86 17.42
C ALA A 198 5.32 5.11 18.23
N GLU A 199 5.50 4.39 19.34
CA GLU A 199 6.71 4.48 20.16
C GLU A 199 7.95 4.15 19.33
N GLY A 200 8.98 4.99 19.41
CA GLY A 200 10.21 4.86 18.64
C GLY A 200 10.07 5.12 17.13
N LYS A 201 8.92 5.65 16.68
CA LYS A 201 8.65 5.91 15.26
C LYS A 201 8.63 7.40 14.93
N VAL A 202 8.74 7.69 13.64
CA VAL A 202 8.54 9.02 13.08
C VAL A 202 7.25 9.04 12.27
N ILE A 203 6.39 10.03 12.49
CA ILE A 203 5.19 10.23 11.69
C ILE A 203 5.46 11.32 10.66
N LEU A 204 5.42 10.94 9.37
CA LEU A 204 5.58 11.86 8.24
C LEU A 204 4.22 12.25 7.68
N ILE A 205 3.97 13.55 7.61
CA ILE A 205 2.75 14.12 7.02
C ILE A 205 3.13 14.75 5.67
N PRO A 206 2.88 14.07 4.55
CA PRO A 206 3.11 14.66 3.23
C PRO A 206 2.23 15.88 3.03
N PRO A 207 2.52 16.77 2.04
CA PRO A 207 1.69 17.92 1.75
C PRO A 207 0.22 17.56 1.67
N ALA A 208 -0.59 18.16 2.54
CA ALA A 208 -2.02 17.92 2.67
C ALA A 208 -2.74 19.23 2.98
N GLN A 209 -3.87 19.47 2.30
CA GLN A 209 -4.71 20.62 2.55
C GLN A 209 -5.76 20.36 3.63
N TYR A 210 -6.32 19.14 3.62
CA TYR A 210 -7.47 18.79 4.46
C TYR A 210 -7.09 17.76 5.52
N MET A 211 -7.39 18.08 6.78
CA MET A 211 -7.23 17.15 7.89
C MET A 211 -8.37 17.34 8.92
N PRO A 212 -8.94 16.25 9.48
CA PRO A 212 -9.84 16.36 10.62
C PRO A 212 -9.16 17.02 11.83
N VAL A 213 -9.90 17.83 12.58
CA VAL A 213 -9.40 18.46 13.82
C VAL A 213 -8.92 17.42 14.81
N GLU A 214 -9.63 16.31 14.90
CA GLU A 214 -9.32 15.18 15.78
C GLU A 214 -7.98 14.53 15.42
N THR A 215 -7.65 14.43 14.13
CA THR A 215 -6.37 13.90 13.64
C THR A 215 -5.21 14.80 14.05
N LEU A 216 -5.35 16.12 13.86
CA LEU A 216 -4.32 17.07 14.27
C LEU A 216 -4.15 17.09 15.80
N GLY A 217 -5.26 16.93 16.55
CA GLY A 217 -5.22 16.75 17.99
C GLY A 217 -4.48 15.49 18.43
N ALA A 218 -4.69 14.38 17.74
CA ALA A 218 -3.96 13.13 17.99
C ALA A 218 -2.46 13.26 17.68
N LEU A 219 -2.09 13.92 16.57
CA LEU A 219 -0.67 14.19 16.24
C LEU A 219 0.02 15.02 17.32
N LYS A 220 -0.67 16.03 17.87
CA LYS A 220 -0.15 16.79 19.02
C LYS A 220 0.13 15.89 20.23
N GLN A 221 -0.78 14.97 20.54
CA GLN A 221 -0.59 14.02 21.65
C GLN A 221 0.59 13.09 21.41
N TYR A 222 0.78 12.60 20.17
CA TYR A 222 1.96 11.83 19.81
C TYR A 222 3.25 12.61 20.04
N ALA A 223 3.30 13.89 19.64
CA ALA A 223 4.47 14.74 19.86
C ALA A 223 4.75 14.96 21.36
N GLN A 224 3.73 15.07 22.19
CA GLN A 224 3.87 15.17 23.66
C GLN A 224 4.34 13.87 24.32
N GLU A 225 4.16 12.74 23.67
CA GLU A 225 4.64 11.41 24.06
C GLU A 225 5.99 11.04 23.41
N ASP A 226 6.76 12.04 23.00
CA ASP A 226 8.10 11.91 22.42
C ASP A 226 8.18 11.27 21.02
N VAL A 227 7.05 11.18 20.31
CA VAL A 227 7.00 10.74 18.89
C VAL A 227 7.30 11.93 17.98
N ALA A 228 8.26 11.80 17.09
CA ALA A 228 8.56 12.84 16.11
C ALA A 228 7.43 12.93 15.05
N VAL A 229 6.93 14.16 14.83
CA VAL A 229 5.90 14.45 13.81
C VAL A 229 6.46 15.49 12.85
N ILE A 230 6.62 15.11 11.59
CA ILE A 230 7.24 15.96 10.58
C ILE A 230 6.18 16.29 9.51
N PHE A 231 5.83 17.56 9.41
CA PHE A 231 5.01 18.07 8.33
C PHE A 231 5.90 18.47 7.16
N MET A 232 5.59 17.95 5.99
CA MET A 232 6.26 18.31 4.75
C MET A 232 5.52 19.46 4.10
N ASP A 233 6.21 20.59 3.93
CA ASP A 233 5.72 21.87 3.41
C ASP A 233 4.92 22.68 4.44
N SER A 234 3.80 22.19 4.94
CA SER A 234 2.93 22.95 5.85
C SER A 234 1.99 22.06 6.66
N ILE A 235 1.50 22.59 7.78
CA ILE A 235 0.39 21.99 8.53
C ILE A 235 -0.89 22.18 7.73
N PRO A 236 -1.78 21.16 7.63
CA PRO A 236 -3.07 21.27 6.95
C PRO A 236 -3.89 22.45 7.44
N ALA A 237 -4.45 23.24 6.49
CA ALA A 237 -5.11 24.51 6.77
C ALA A 237 -6.65 24.45 6.71
N ASP A 238 -7.22 23.31 6.28
CA ASP A 238 -8.66 23.20 6.10
C ASP A 238 -9.20 21.84 6.60
N VAL A 239 -10.50 21.79 6.80
CA VAL A 239 -11.20 20.60 7.34
C VAL A 239 -12.02 19.92 6.25
N PRO A 240 -12.13 18.58 6.27
CA PRO A 240 -12.97 17.87 5.31
C PRO A 240 -14.46 18.03 5.65
N GLY A 241 -15.31 18.08 4.62
CA GLY A 241 -16.77 18.11 4.74
C GLY A 241 -17.36 19.44 5.22
N MET A 242 -18.68 19.60 5.03
CA MET A 242 -19.39 20.87 5.23
C MET A 242 -20.04 21.02 6.63
N PHE A 243 -20.18 19.95 7.38
CA PHE A 243 -20.81 20.01 8.72
C PHE A 243 -20.00 20.92 9.64
N GLN A 244 -20.65 21.93 10.24
CA GLN A 244 -20.01 22.93 11.13
C GLN A 244 -18.68 23.48 10.59
N PHE A 245 -18.58 23.66 9.29
CA PHE A 245 -17.33 23.95 8.56
C PHE A 245 -16.53 25.11 9.16
N ARG A 246 -17.19 26.27 9.44
CA ARG A 246 -16.49 27.46 9.95
C ARG A 246 -15.86 27.21 11.31
N GLY A 247 -16.64 26.68 12.26
CA GLY A 247 -16.14 26.42 13.62
C GLY A 247 -15.02 25.37 13.66
N ARG A 248 -15.14 24.31 12.84
CA ARG A 248 -14.06 23.29 12.76
C ARG A 248 -12.80 23.87 12.11
N ARG A 249 -12.91 24.74 11.12
CA ARG A 249 -11.77 25.41 10.49
C ARG A 249 -11.04 26.34 11.48
N GLU A 250 -11.78 27.10 12.26
CA GLU A 250 -11.22 27.95 13.33
C GLU A 250 -10.50 27.10 14.38
N LEU A 251 -11.11 26.00 14.81
CA LEU A 251 -10.51 25.06 15.76
C LEU A 251 -9.27 24.36 15.18
N LEU A 252 -9.26 24.00 13.88
CA LEU A 252 -8.08 23.45 13.22
C LEU A 252 -6.93 24.46 13.24
N ALA A 253 -7.21 25.74 12.94
CA ALA A 253 -6.20 26.81 12.97
C ALA A 253 -5.64 27.07 14.37
N GLU A 254 -6.47 26.92 15.40
CA GLU A 254 -6.03 26.95 16.80
C GLU A 254 -5.09 25.77 17.12
N ARG A 255 -5.50 24.56 16.79
CA ARG A 255 -4.68 23.33 16.96
C ARG A 255 -3.37 23.40 16.19
N ALA A 256 -3.37 23.97 14.97
CA ALA A 256 -2.17 24.16 14.20
C ALA A 256 -1.15 25.07 14.89
N ARG A 257 -1.62 26.15 15.55
CA ARG A 257 -0.76 27.03 16.36
C ARG A 257 -0.25 26.38 17.64
N GLU A 258 -1.01 25.46 18.19
CA GLU A 258 -0.61 24.71 19.38
C GLU A 258 0.45 23.66 19.06
N ILE A 259 0.24 22.84 18.02
CA ILE A 259 1.16 21.75 17.67
C ILE A 259 2.55 22.27 17.25
N GLN A 260 2.61 23.45 16.63
CA GLN A 260 3.89 24.09 16.26
C GLN A 260 4.80 24.42 17.46
N LYS A 261 4.27 24.42 18.67
CA LYS A 261 5.03 24.71 19.89
C LYS A 261 5.62 23.46 20.53
N GLU A 262 5.23 22.29 20.06
CA GLU A 262 5.72 21.02 20.60
C GLU A 262 7.16 20.75 20.10
N LEU A 263 8.05 20.31 20.98
CA LEU A 263 9.47 20.09 20.69
C LEU A 263 9.73 18.99 19.65
N ARG A 264 8.79 18.05 19.53
CA ARG A 264 8.88 16.92 18.60
C ARG A 264 8.15 17.16 17.28
N VAL A 265 7.83 18.40 16.98
CA VAL A 265 7.16 18.78 15.72
C VAL A 265 8.11 19.61 14.87
N ASP A 266 8.28 19.19 13.63
CA ASP A 266 9.07 19.92 12.63
C ASP A 266 8.26 20.16 11.36
N ILE A 267 8.61 21.24 10.63
CA ILE A 267 8.03 21.58 9.34
C ILE A 267 9.19 21.76 8.35
N VAL A 268 9.30 20.81 7.43
CA VAL A 268 10.34 20.81 6.39
C VAL A 268 9.73 21.38 5.11
N LYS A 269 10.24 22.50 4.62
CA LYS A 269 9.74 23.16 3.39
C LYS A 269 10.36 22.56 2.13
N GLU A 270 9.58 22.57 1.07
CA GLU A 270 10.06 22.24 -0.28
C GLU A 270 11.15 23.27 -0.66
N GLY A 271 12.38 22.81 -0.91
CA GLY A 271 13.53 23.67 -1.19
C GLY A 271 14.58 23.77 -0.09
N ASP A 272 14.24 23.52 1.17
CA ASP A 272 15.23 23.08 2.16
C ASP A 272 15.57 21.65 1.75
N THR A 273 16.77 21.40 1.28
CA THR A 273 17.24 20.09 0.82
C THR A 273 16.60 18.91 1.59
N PHE A 274 15.29 18.71 1.33
CA PHE A 274 14.46 17.66 1.98
C PHE A 274 15.16 16.31 1.85
N GLN A 275 15.78 16.10 0.69
CA GLN A 275 16.55 14.89 0.44
C GLN A 275 17.80 14.79 1.32
N GLU A 276 18.50 15.90 1.64
CA GLU A 276 19.71 15.87 2.43
C GLU A 276 19.42 15.90 3.94
N ARG A 277 18.55 16.79 4.43
CA ARG A 277 18.24 16.89 5.86
C ARG A 277 17.49 15.69 6.44
N PHE A 278 16.56 15.11 5.69
CA PHE A 278 15.80 13.94 6.17
C PHE A 278 16.66 12.68 6.25
N PHE A 279 17.70 12.59 5.42
CA PHE A 279 18.60 11.45 5.37
C PHE A 279 19.91 11.66 6.16
N GLU A 280 20.10 12.79 6.79
CA GLU A 280 21.20 13.08 7.72
C GLU A 280 20.80 12.98 9.21
N LEU A 281 19.53 12.77 9.53
CA LEU A 281 18.99 12.52 10.86
C LEU A 281 18.88 11.02 11.15
#